data_d475df1ec0517e18b20712ee8fa3bad6
#
_entry.id   d475df1ec0517e18b20712ee8fa3bad6
#
_cell.length_a   1.000
_cell.length_b   1.000
_cell.length_c   1.000
_cell.angle_alpha   90.00
_cell.angle_beta   90.00
_cell.angle_gamma   90.00
#
_symmetry.space_group_name_H-M   'P 1'
#
loop_
_entity.id
_entity.type
_entity.pdbx_description
1 polymer ?
#
loop_
_entity_poly.entity_id
_entity_poly.type
_entity_poly.pdbx_seq_one_letter_code
_entity_poly.pdbx_strand_id
1 'polypeptide(L)'
;MIEELGRATGAHGEVVLRRRTDDGASHLELVVDGVFAMDDVDTSTERALAAEGLARCPGERLRVLVGGLGLGWTAATALADPRVAAVEVVELQPALVGWARAGLLPALPPGDDRLTLTTADVAAHLAGHPGGYDAVLLDVDNGPAFLVHTSNAGLYEPAGLAAAVGALRPGGVLAVWSSDPVPALTARLRELPGTAGAEHLVLPVERDGRRYEYAIALARRAGVTDGADAASPGRRRPAGR
;
A
#
# COMPACT_ATOMS: atom_id res chain seq x y z
N MET A 1 21.04 19.04 13.90
CA MET A 1 21.92 19.09 12.70
C MET A 1 21.19 18.41 11.55
N ILE A 2 21.26 18.93 10.33
CA ILE A 2 20.68 18.27 9.13
C ILE A 2 21.82 17.97 8.17
N GLU A 3 21.88 16.72 7.70
CA GLU A 3 22.81 16.23 6.68
C GLU A 3 21.99 15.75 5.47
N GLU A 4 22.29 16.25 4.29
CA GLU A 4 21.68 15.78 3.05
C GLU A 4 22.39 14.50 2.57
N LEU A 5 21.65 13.41 2.41
CA LEU A 5 22.15 12.12 1.97
C LEU A 5 21.97 11.91 0.47
N GLY A 6 20.95 12.56 -0.10
CA GLY A 6 20.65 12.50 -1.52
C GLY A 6 19.64 13.55 -1.94
N ARG A 7 19.81 14.09 -3.15
CA ARG A 7 18.88 15.01 -3.81
C ARG A 7 18.76 14.65 -5.27
N ALA A 8 17.55 14.65 -5.78
CA ALA A 8 17.31 14.48 -7.21
C ALA A 8 16.10 15.30 -7.64
N THR A 9 16.16 15.84 -8.87
CA THR A 9 15.06 16.52 -9.51
C THR A 9 14.76 15.82 -10.82
N GLY A 10 13.52 15.48 -11.09
CA GLY A 10 13.11 14.76 -12.29
C GLY A 10 11.70 15.12 -12.75
N ALA A 11 11.14 14.30 -13.62
CA ALA A 11 9.79 14.50 -14.18
C ALA A 11 8.68 14.53 -13.10
N HIS A 12 8.95 13.94 -11.93
CA HIS A 12 8.01 13.82 -10.81
C HIS A 12 8.38 14.73 -9.64
N GLY A 13 9.04 15.87 -9.91
CA GLY A 13 9.43 16.84 -8.90
C GLY A 13 10.82 16.60 -8.29
N GLU A 14 11.09 17.31 -7.19
CA GLU A 14 12.31 17.17 -6.39
C GLU A 14 12.06 16.20 -5.24
N VAL A 15 13.05 15.33 -4.99
CA VAL A 15 13.07 14.47 -3.79
C VAL A 15 14.41 14.63 -3.07
N VAL A 16 14.35 14.75 -1.74
CA VAL A 16 15.53 14.88 -0.86
C VAL A 16 15.42 13.86 0.26
N LEU A 17 16.46 13.04 0.39
CA LEU A 17 16.69 12.20 1.56
C LEU A 17 17.71 12.90 2.46
N ARG A 18 17.37 13.11 3.72
CA ARG A 18 18.26 13.77 4.67
C ARG A 18 18.22 13.05 6.02
N ARG A 19 19.27 13.27 6.80
CA ARG A 19 19.37 12.82 8.18
C ARG A 19 19.25 14.03 9.10
N ARG A 20 18.31 13.99 10.02
CA ARG A 20 18.18 14.96 11.11
C ARG A 20 18.72 14.35 12.39
N THR A 21 19.61 15.06 13.08
CA THR A 21 20.14 14.65 14.39
C THR A 21 19.77 15.71 15.42
N ASP A 22 18.97 15.31 16.41
CA ASP A 22 18.52 16.14 17.54
C ASP A 22 18.76 15.38 18.84
N ASP A 23 19.31 16.02 19.83
CA ASP A 23 19.55 15.46 21.18
C ASP A 23 20.19 14.06 21.21
N GLY A 24 21.05 13.80 20.21
CA GLY A 24 21.77 12.52 20.08
C GLY A 24 20.97 11.41 19.35
N ALA A 25 19.71 11.63 19.03
CA ALA A 25 18.94 10.74 18.15
C ALA A 25 19.10 11.17 16.69
N SER A 26 19.13 10.19 15.78
CA SER A 26 19.30 10.43 14.35
C SER A 26 18.16 9.78 13.57
N HIS A 27 17.47 10.58 12.77
CA HIS A 27 16.30 10.18 12.01
C HIS A 27 16.47 10.49 10.53
N LEU A 28 15.98 9.59 9.69
CA LEU A 28 15.84 9.85 8.26
C LEU A 28 14.55 10.63 7.99
N GLU A 29 14.66 11.57 7.07
CA GLU A 29 13.52 12.36 6.58
C GLU A 29 13.49 12.35 5.06
N LEU A 30 12.30 12.19 4.51
CA LEU A 30 12.00 12.34 3.10
C LEU A 30 11.24 13.64 2.88
N VAL A 31 11.72 14.45 1.94
CA VAL A 31 11.11 15.72 1.53
C VAL A 31 10.82 15.64 0.04
N VAL A 32 9.61 15.97 -0.38
CA VAL A 32 9.16 15.98 -1.78
C VAL A 32 8.67 17.37 -2.12
N ASP A 33 9.22 17.98 -3.17
CA ASP A 33 8.91 19.36 -3.63
C ASP A 33 8.99 20.41 -2.50
N GLY A 34 9.96 20.24 -1.60
CA GLY A 34 10.16 21.11 -0.46
C GLY A 34 9.20 20.86 0.71
N VAL A 35 8.27 19.91 0.58
CA VAL A 35 7.31 19.54 1.62
C VAL A 35 7.78 18.30 2.34
N PHE A 36 7.73 18.29 3.68
CA PHE A 36 7.98 17.12 4.49
C PHE A 36 6.97 16.01 4.15
N ALA A 37 7.47 14.85 3.73
CA ALA A 37 6.65 13.71 3.39
C ALA A 37 6.56 12.70 4.54
N MET A 38 7.71 12.28 5.08
CA MET A 38 7.76 11.30 6.19
C MET A 38 9.11 11.33 6.91
N ASP A 39 9.18 10.71 8.08
CA ASP A 39 10.39 10.36 8.81
C ASP A 39 10.31 8.93 9.39
N ASP A 40 11.39 8.52 10.07
CA ASP A 40 11.45 7.22 10.77
C ASP A 40 11.32 7.35 12.30
N VAL A 41 10.77 8.46 12.79
CA VAL A 41 10.52 8.65 14.24
C VAL A 41 9.42 7.71 14.73
N ASP A 42 8.33 7.63 14.00
CA ASP A 42 7.24 6.69 14.25
C ASP A 42 6.83 6.02 12.93
N THR A 43 7.10 4.73 12.85
CA THR A 43 6.82 3.90 11.67
C THR A 43 5.72 2.87 11.94
N SER A 44 4.95 3.08 13.00
CA SER A 44 3.94 2.13 13.46
C SER A 44 2.82 1.94 12.43
N THR A 45 2.46 3.00 11.71
CA THR A 45 1.34 2.98 10.76
C THR A 45 1.69 2.27 9.45
N GLU A 46 2.90 2.47 8.91
CA GLU A 46 3.42 1.76 7.74
C GLU A 46 3.60 0.26 8.04
N ARG A 47 4.07 -0.05 9.25
CA ARG A 47 4.16 -1.44 9.72
C ARG A 47 2.78 -2.06 9.90
N ALA A 48 1.81 -1.30 10.43
CA ALA A 48 0.44 -1.75 10.58
C ALA A 48 -0.21 -2.02 9.20
N LEU A 49 0.07 -1.19 8.18
CA LEU A 49 -0.43 -1.41 6.83
C LEU A 49 -0.06 -2.81 6.32
N ALA A 50 1.22 -3.18 6.44
CA ALA A 50 1.68 -4.50 6.00
C ALA A 50 1.12 -5.62 6.90
N ALA A 51 1.21 -5.47 8.21
CA ALA A 51 0.77 -6.49 9.16
C ALA A 51 -0.72 -6.79 9.03
N GLU A 52 -1.58 -5.75 8.99
CA GLU A 52 -3.03 -5.90 8.89
C GLU A 52 -3.49 -6.42 7.52
N GLY A 53 -2.82 -5.97 6.45
CA GLY A 53 -3.06 -6.49 5.11
C GLY A 53 -2.74 -7.98 5.02
N LEU A 54 -1.57 -8.40 5.48
CA LEU A 54 -1.11 -9.79 5.44
C LEU A 54 -1.87 -10.71 6.40
N ALA A 55 -2.29 -10.21 7.57
CA ALA A 55 -3.10 -10.99 8.51
C ALA A 55 -4.43 -11.48 7.90
N ARG A 56 -4.93 -10.78 6.89
CA ARG A 56 -6.18 -11.11 6.17
C ARG A 56 -5.94 -11.95 4.91
N CYS A 57 -4.69 -12.15 4.50
CA CYS A 57 -4.35 -12.99 3.36
C CYS A 57 -4.32 -14.46 3.78
N PRO A 58 -5.07 -15.35 3.11
CA PRO A 58 -4.96 -16.78 3.33
C PRO A 58 -3.72 -17.37 2.65
N GLY A 59 -3.24 -18.48 3.18
CA GLY A 59 -2.23 -19.31 2.51
C GLY A 59 -0.79 -18.94 2.82
N GLU A 60 0.08 -19.56 2.02
CA GLU A 60 1.55 -19.48 2.10
C GLU A 60 2.10 -19.05 0.74
N ARG A 61 3.39 -18.68 0.69
CA ARG A 61 4.10 -18.25 -0.52
C ARG A 61 3.44 -17.03 -1.17
N LEU A 62 3.06 -16.07 -0.31
CA LEU A 62 2.35 -14.87 -0.71
C LEU A 62 3.22 -13.98 -1.63
N ARG A 63 2.60 -13.45 -2.68
CA ARG A 63 3.17 -12.41 -3.54
C ARG A 63 2.53 -11.08 -3.17
N VAL A 64 3.35 -10.14 -2.74
CA VAL A 64 2.91 -8.84 -2.23
C VAL A 64 3.37 -7.74 -3.17
N LEU A 65 2.48 -6.84 -3.54
CA LEU A 65 2.83 -5.56 -4.14
C LEU A 65 2.74 -4.48 -3.07
N VAL A 66 3.77 -3.64 -2.98
CA VAL A 66 3.76 -2.39 -2.22
C VAL A 66 3.80 -1.23 -3.21
N GLY A 67 2.78 -0.41 -3.22
CA GLY A 67 2.74 0.84 -3.99
C GLY A 67 3.27 1.98 -3.14
N GLY A 68 4.34 2.62 -3.60
CA GLY A 68 5.12 3.57 -2.83
C GLY A 68 6.26 2.90 -2.04
N LEU A 69 7.43 3.52 -2.06
CA LEU A 69 8.61 3.04 -1.35
C LEU A 69 8.79 3.77 -0.02
N GLY A 70 8.66 5.10 -0.02
CA GLY A 70 8.97 5.91 1.14
C GLY A 70 10.35 5.59 1.73
N LEU A 71 10.43 5.39 3.04
CA LEU A 71 11.64 4.91 3.73
C LEU A 71 11.73 3.37 3.83
N GLY A 72 10.79 2.63 3.21
CA GLY A 72 10.86 1.18 3.05
C GLY A 72 10.20 0.36 4.15
N TRP A 73 9.52 0.97 5.12
CA TRP A 73 9.01 0.26 6.31
C TRP A 73 7.89 -0.73 6.01
N THR A 74 6.97 -0.39 5.10
CA THR A 74 5.90 -1.29 4.64
C THR A 74 6.48 -2.54 3.96
N ALA A 75 7.45 -2.34 3.05
CA ALA A 75 8.13 -3.44 2.36
C ALA A 75 8.94 -4.32 3.32
N ALA A 76 9.70 -3.71 4.24
CA ALA A 76 10.47 -4.42 5.25
C ALA A 76 9.58 -5.27 6.16
N THR A 77 8.44 -4.75 6.57
CA THR A 77 7.47 -5.48 7.39
C THR A 77 6.84 -6.64 6.61
N ALA A 78 6.53 -6.44 5.33
CA ALA A 78 6.04 -7.53 4.48
C ALA A 78 7.08 -8.64 4.32
N LEU A 79 8.37 -8.30 4.13
CA LEU A 79 9.47 -9.28 4.02
C LEU A 79 9.71 -10.05 5.33
N ALA A 80 9.35 -9.48 6.47
CA ALA A 80 9.48 -10.15 7.77
C ALA A 80 8.42 -11.23 8.00
N ASP A 81 7.31 -11.25 7.26
CA ASP A 81 6.30 -12.32 7.33
C ASP A 81 6.87 -13.60 6.64
N PRO A 82 7.00 -14.73 7.36
CA PRO A 82 7.58 -15.96 6.81
C PRO A 82 6.74 -16.56 5.67
N ARG A 83 5.48 -16.20 5.53
CA ARG A 83 4.61 -16.66 4.44
C ARG A 83 4.88 -15.93 3.13
N VAL A 84 5.59 -14.79 3.15
CA VAL A 84 5.85 -13.98 1.96
C VAL A 84 7.00 -14.58 1.15
N ALA A 85 6.70 -14.93 -0.09
CA ALA A 85 7.67 -15.47 -1.05
C ALA A 85 8.27 -14.40 -1.97
N ALA A 86 7.56 -13.28 -2.19
CA ALA A 86 8.05 -12.18 -3.00
C ALA A 86 7.36 -10.86 -2.62
N VAL A 87 8.13 -9.78 -2.59
CA VAL A 87 7.66 -8.41 -2.46
C VAL A 87 8.12 -7.63 -3.67
N GLU A 88 7.19 -7.04 -4.39
CA GLU A 88 7.47 -6.06 -5.44
C GLU A 88 7.06 -4.68 -4.95
N VAL A 89 8.01 -3.75 -4.89
CA VAL A 89 7.76 -2.34 -4.60
C VAL A 89 7.70 -1.58 -5.91
N VAL A 90 6.62 -0.87 -6.15
CA VAL A 90 6.43 0.02 -7.31
C VAL A 90 6.49 1.45 -6.83
N GLU A 91 7.53 2.16 -7.27
CA GLU A 91 7.84 3.53 -6.85
C GLU A 91 7.95 4.45 -8.06
N LEU A 92 7.33 5.63 -7.96
CA LEU A 92 7.30 6.62 -9.03
C LEU A 92 8.64 7.34 -9.20
N GLN A 93 9.36 7.59 -8.10
CA GLN A 93 10.61 8.36 -8.07
C GLN A 93 11.84 7.47 -8.32
N PRO A 94 12.51 7.58 -9.48
CA PRO A 94 13.68 6.74 -9.79
C PRO A 94 14.82 6.91 -8.79
N ALA A 95 14.95 8.10 -8.21
CA ALA A 95 15.98 8.40 -7.23
C ALA A 95 15.81 7.59 -5.96
N LEU A 96 14.58 7.46 -5.43
CA LEU A 96 14.30 6.63 -4.25
C LEU A 96 14.69 5.17 -4.49
N VAL A 97 14.33 4.62 -5.65
CA VAL A 97 14.73 3.27 -6.06
C VAL A 97 16.26 3.13 -6.10
N GLY A 98 16.95 4.14 -6.66
CA GLY A 98 18.40 4.19 -6.70
C GLY A 98 19.03 4.21 -5.30
N TRP A 99 18.50 5.03 -4.40
CA TRP A 99 18.97 5.13 -3.01
C TRP A 99 18.71 3.86 -2.21
N ALA A 100 17.58 3.22 -2.41
CA ALA A 100 17.30 1.91 -1.79
C ALA A 100 18.32 0.85 -2.24
N ARG A 101 18.60 0.76 -3.54
CA ARG A 101 19.63 -0.13 -4.10
C ARG A 101 21.04 0.18 -3.61
N ALA A 102 21.33 1.45 -3.34
CA ALA A 102 22.60 1.90 -2.75
C ALA A 102 22.69 1.68 -1.23
N GLY A 103 21.62 1.15 -0.59
CA GLY A 103 21.61 0.87 0.86
C GLY A 103 21.39 2.12 1.73
N LEU A 104 20.87 3.21 1.16
CA LEU A 104 20.57 4.44 1.92
C LEU A 104 19.26 4.35 2.71
N LEU A 105 18.44 3.33 2.48
CA LEU A 105 17.20 3.06 3.22
C LEU A 105 17.40 1.85 4.14
N PRO A 106 17.82 2.05 5.39
CA PRO A 106 18.26 0.98 6.29
C PRO A 106 17.13 0.05 6.75
N ALA A 107 15.86 0.42 6.54
CA ALA A 107 14.73 -0.46 6.80
C ALA A 107 14.73 -1.69 5.89
N LEU A 108 15.20 -1.54 4.65
CA LEU A 108 15.20 -2.63 3.68
C LEU A 108 16.36 -3.59 3.92
N PRO A 109 16.12 -4.91 3.95
CA PRO A 109 17.18 -5.89 4.10
C PRO A 109 18.06 -5.89 2.83
N PRO A 110 19.39 -5.70 2.96
CA PRO A 110 20.27 -5.72 1.82
C PRO A 110 20.34 -7.13 1.21
N GLY A 111 20.18 -7.23 -0.12
CA GLY A 111 20.38 -8.50 -0.84
C GLY A 111 19.29 -9.55 -0.60
N ASP A 112 18.09 -9.17 -0.15
CA ASP A 112 16.99 -10.13 -0.05
C ASP A 112 16.44 -10.42 -1.46
N ASP A 113 16.65 -11.63 -1.96
CA ASP A 113 16.24 -12.07 -3.30
C ASP A 113 14.71 -12.04 -3.51
N ARG A 114 13.94 -11.93 -2.43
CA ARG A 114 12.48 -11.78 -2.50
C ARG A 114 12.05 -10.36 -2.85
N LEU A 115 12.93 -9.35 -2.72
CA LEU A 115 12.62 -7.95 -2.97
C LEU A 115 12.92 -7.55 -4.40
N THR A 116 11.91 -7.06 -5.10
CA THR A 116 12.05 -6.40 -6.40
C THR A 116 11.64 -4.94 -6.29
N LEU A 117 12.48 -4.03 -6.81
CA LEU A 117 12.20 -2.59 -6.87
C LEU A 117 11.94 -2.19 -8.32
N THR A 118 10.73 -1.73 -8.61
CA THR A 118 10.27 -1.32 -9.95
C THR A 118 10.00 0.18 -9.98
N THR A 119 10.58 0.89 -10.95
CA THR A 119 10.27 2.31 -11.16
C THR A 119 9.12 2.41 -12.16
N ALA A 120 7.92 2.75 -11.67
CA ALA A 120 6.71 2.89 -12.48
C ALA A 120 5.62 3.67 -11.73
N ASP A 121 4.59 4.09 -12.46
CA ASP A 121 3.31 4.50 -11.88
C ASP A 121 2.55 3.26 -11.41
N VAL A 122 2.15 3.23 -10.13
CA VAL A 122 1.51 2.06 -9.51
C VAL A 122 0.13 1.78 -10.11
N ALA A 123 -0.63 2.80 -10.51
CA ALA A 123 -1.96 2.60 -11.11
C ALA A 123 -1.83 1.90 -12.47
N ALA A 124 -0.89 2.35 -13.30
CA ALA A 124 -0.58 1.72 -14.60
C ALA A 124 -0.04 0.30 -14.41
N HIS A 125 0.81 0.09 -13.41
CA HIS A 125 1.38 -1.22 -13.09
C HIS A 125 0.27 -2.22 -12.69
N LEU A 126 -0.61 -1.84 -11.78
CA LEU A 126 -1.73 -2.68 -11.32
C LEU A 126 -2.66 -3.07 -12.47
N ALA A 127 -2.97 -2.13 -13.37
CA ALA A 127 -3.80 -2.40 -14.54
C ALA A 127 -3.18 -3.44 -15.49
N GLY A 128 -1.85 -3.51 -15.54
CA GLY A 128 -1.10 -4.47 -16.36
C GLY A 128 -0.93 -5.86 -15.74
N HIS A 129 -1.29 -6.05 -14.46
CA HIS A 129 -0.98 -7.28 -13.71
C HIS A 129 -2.23 -7.91 -13.03
N PRO A 130 -3.30 -8.23 -13.78
CA PRO A 130 -4.51 -8.80 -13.19
C PRO A 130 -4.22 -10.17 -12.56
N GLY A 131 -4.67 -10.37 -11.31
CA GLY A 131 -4.50 -11.64 -10.59
C GLY A 131 -3.04 -11.97 -10.24
N GLY A 132 -2.17 -10.97 -10.17
CA GLY A 132 -0.74 -11.15 -9.91
C GLY A 132 -0.38 -11.34 -8.44
N TYR A 133 -1.18 -10.81 -7.52
CA TYR A 133 -0.79 -10.62 -6.12
C TYR A 133 -1.79 -11.21 -5.13
N ASP A 134 -1.29 -11.66 -3.99
CA ASP A 134 -2.10 -12.08 -2.83
C ASP A 134 -2.43 -10.88 -1.94
N ALA A 135 -1.53 -9.89 -1.88
CA ALA A 135 -1.76 -8.60 -1.24
C ALA A 135 -1.30 -7.44 -2.12
N VAL A 136 -2.06 -6.36 -2.11
CA VAL A 136 -1.67 -5.03 -2.64
C VAL A 136 -1.76 -4.04 -1.48
N LEU A 137 -0.62 -3.45 -1.12
CA LEU A 137 -0.46 -2.51 -0.02
C LEU A 137 -0.14 -1.14 -0.63
N LEU A 138 -1.09 -0.22 -0.59
CA LEU A 138 -0.92 1.13 -1.15
C LEU A 138 -0.50 2.08 -0.04
N ASP A 139 0.77 2.48 -0.10
CA ASP A 139 1.45 3.42 0.78
C ASP A 139 1.91 4.62 -0.04
N VAL A 140 0.97 5.19 -0.80
CA VAL A 140 1.20 6.33 -1.69
C VAL A 140 0.47 7.56 -1.17
N ASP A 141 1.10 8.72 -1.22
CA ASP A 141 0.57 9.99 -0.70
C ASP A 141 0.17 9.93 0.80
N ASN A 142 -0.54 10.96 1.24
CA ASN A 142 -1.18 11.01 2.55
C ASN A 142 -2.63 10.48 2.50
N GLY A 143 -2.94 9.64 1.51
CA GLY A 143 -4.27 9.09 1.26
C GLY A 143 -5.12 9.91 0.28
N PRO A 144 -6.38 9.50 0.04
CA PRO A 144 -7.23 10.08 -1.01
C PRO A 144 -7.62 11.54 -0.79
N ALA A 145 -7.55 12.03 0.46
CA ALA A 145 -7.92 13.41 0.81
C ALA A 145 -6.74 14.39 0.67
N PHE A 146 -5.51 13.90 0.68
CA PHE A 146 -4.31 14.74 0.62
C PHE A 146 -3.25 14.12 -0.28
N LEU A 147 -3.32 14.45 -1.58
CA LEU A 147 -2.40 13.94 -2.58
C LEU A 147 -1.10 14.76 -2.59
N VAL A 148 0.04 14.09 -2.48
CA VAL A 148 1.38 14.67 -2.73
C VAL A 148 1.57 14.87 -4.23
N HIS A 149 1.11 13.89 -5.04
CA HIS A 149 1.08 13.99 -6.49
C HIS A 149 -0.35 13.93 -7.01
N THR A 150 -0.77 14.95 -7.76
CA THR A 150 -2.12 15.00 -8.37
C THR A 150 -2.39 13.86 -9.35
N SER A 151 -1.34 13.28 -9.95
CA SER A 151 -1.44 12.08 -10.80
C SER A 151 -2.00 10.86 -10.06
N ASN A 152 -1.83 10.79 -8.74
CA ASN A 152 -2.32 9.67 -7.92
C ASN A 152 -3.84 9.73 -7.67
N ALA A 153 -4.52 10.84 -8.02
CA ALA A 153 -5.97 10.94 -7.90
C ALA A 153 -6.70 9.78 -8.59
N GLY A 154 -6.21 9.38 -9.77
CA GLY A 154 -6.76 8.27 -10.53
C GLY A 154 -6.75 6.91 -9.82
N LEU A 155 -5.81 6.72 -8.88
CA LEU A 155 -5.70 5.49 -8.09
C LEU A 155 -6.91 5.29 -7.16
N TYR A 156 -7.47 6.39 -6.63
CA TYR A 156 -8.60 6.39 -5.70
C TYR A 156 -9.97 6.55 -6.38
N GLU A 157 -9.97 6.75 -7.70
CA GLU A 157 -11.20 6.75 -8.51
C GLU A 157 -11.70 5.31 -8.75
N PRO A 158 -12.98 5.11 -9.12
CA PRO A 158 -13.55 3.77 -9.31
C PRO A 158 -12.73 2.87 -10.23
N ALA A 159 -12.17 3.41 -11.31
CA ALA A 159 -11.35 2.64 -12.27
C ALA A 159 -10.01 2.18 -11.66
N GLY A 160 -9.32 3.06 -10.91
CA GLY A 160 -8.07 2.74 -10.23
C GLY A 160 -8.27 1.71 -9.12
N LEU A 161 -9.31 1.89 -8.30
CA LEU A 161 -9.67 0.94 -7.26
C LEU A 161 -10.08 -0.44 -7.86
N ALA A 162 -10.81 -0.44 -8.97
CA ALA A 162 -11.15 -1.67 -9.69
C ALA A 162 -9.89 -2.37 -10.24
N ALA A 163 -8.93 -1.61 -10.76
CA ALA A 163 -7.64 -2.16 -11.20
C ALA A 163 -6.85 -2.76 -10.02
N ALA A 164 -6.82 -2.07 -8.87
CA ALA A 164 -6.15 -2.56 -7.67
C ALA A 164 -6.78 -3.87 -7.15
N VAL A 165 -8.12 -3.94 -7.07
CA VAL A 165 -8.84 -5.19 -6.73
C VAL A 165 -8.63 -6.25 -7.81
N GLY A 166 -8.63 -5.85 -9.09
CA GLY A 166 -8.40 -6.75 -10.23
C GLY A 166 -7.00 -7.38 -10.24
N ALA A 167 -5.99 -6.67 -9.71
CA ALA A 167 -4.61 -7.16 -9.59
C ALA A 167 -4.46 -8.25 -8.51
N LEU A 168 -5.40 -8.36 -7.58
CA LEU A 168 -5.39 -9.39 -6.56
C LEU A 168 -5.77 -10.75 -7.15
N ARG A 169 -5.28 -11.82 -6.56
CA ARG A 169 -5.83 -13.17 -6.73
C ARG A 169 -7.18 -13.29 -6.01
N PRO A 170 -8.02 -14.27 -6.39
CA PRO A 170 -9.24 -14.56 -5.64
C PRO A 170 -8.94 -14.76 -4.13
N GLY A 171 -9.65 -14.04 -3.27
CA GLY A 171 -9.41 -14.03 -1.83
C GLY A 171 -8.28 -13.12 -1.35
N GLY A 172 -7.53 -12.49 -2.27
CA GLY A 172 -6.46 -11.54 -1.95
C GLY A 172 -6.96 -10.23 -1.34
N VAL A 173 -6.06 -9.45 -0.75
CA VAL A 173 -6.37 -8.28 0.07
C VAL A 173 -5.74 -7.01 -0.51
N LEU A 174 -6.55 -5.97 -0.67
CA LEU A 174 -6.12 -4.59 -0.86
C LEU A 174 -6.11 -3.89 0.49
N ALA A 175 -5.00 -3.25 0.84
CA ALA A 175 -4.88 -2.36 1.98
C ALA A 175 -4.37 -0.98 1.51
N VAL A 176 -5.03 0.08 1.94
CA VAL A 176 -4.72 1.46 1.56
C VAL A 176 -4.51 2.29 2.81
N TRP A 177 -3.31 2.85 2.97
CA TRP A 177 -2.99 3.75 4.06
C TRP A 177 -3.55 5.16 3.84
N SER A 178 -3.90 5.86 4.91
CA SER A 178 -4.36 7.26 4.88
C SER A 178 -4.02 7.98 6.17
N SER A 179 -3.64 9.26 6.03
CA SER A 179 -3.43 10.19 7.15
C SER A 179 -4.71 10.59 7.89
N ASP A 180 -5.86 10.27 7.33
CA ASP A 180 -7.18 10.59 7.88
C ASP A 180 -8.12 9.39 7.79
N PRO A 181 -9.18 9.31 8.63
CA PRO A 181 -10.24 8.32 8.48
C PRO A 181 -10.88 8.35 7.10
N VAL A 182 -11.09 7.16 6.49
CA VAL A 182 -11.51 7.01 5.09
C VAL A 182 -12.84 6.27 4.91
N PRO A 183 -13.95 6.67 5.58
CA PRO A 183 -15.23 5.97 5.45
C PRO A 183 -15.78 5.99 4.02
N ALA A 184 -15.56 7.06 3.27
CA ALA A 184 -16.01 7.17 1.88
C ALA A 184 -15.24 6.22 0.95
N LEU A 185 -13.92 6.07 1.12
CA LEU A 185 -13.12 5.10 0.37
C LEU A 185 -13.57 3.67 0.71
N THR A 186 -13.80 3.37 1.98
CA THR A 186 -14.28 2.05 2.43
C THR A 186 -15.65 1.71 1.83
N ALA A 187 -16.57 2.69 1.75
CA ALA A 187 -17.86 2.51 1.11
C ALA A 187 -17.70 2.20 -0.38
N ARG A 188 -16.88 2.97 -1.11
CA ARG A 188 -16.57 2.71 -2.53
C ARG A 188 -15.99 1.32 -2.74
N LEU A 189 -15.02 0.90 -1.93
CA LEU A 189 -14.41 -0.43 -2.00
C LEU A 189 -15.45 -1.53 -1.80
N ARG A 190 -16.42 -1.33 -0.90
CA ARG A 190 -17.49 -2.31 -0.63
C ARG A 190 -18.46 -2.46 -1.82
N GLU A 191 -18.67 -1.39 -2.57
CA GLU A 191 -19.57 -1.35 -3.72
C GLU A 191 -18.91 -1.83 -5.02
N LEU A 192 -17.58 -1.99 -5.04
CA LEU A 192 -16.87 -2.45 -6.25
C LEU A 192 -17.24 -3.89 -6.60
N PRO A 193 -17.56 -4.16 -7.88
CA PRO A 193 -17.73 -5.52 -8.37
C PRO A 193 -16.49 -6.38 -8.10
N GLY A 194 -16.72 -7.58 -7.60
CA GLY A 194 -15.62 -8.52 -7.28
C GLY A 194 -15.00 -8.31 -5.90
N THR A 195 -15.53 -7.40 -5.07
CA THR A 195 -15.14 -7.26 -3.67
C THR A 195 -16.10 -8.05 -2.79
N ALA A 196 -15.58 -8.92 -1.92
CA ALA A 196 -16.37 -9.70 -0.96
C ALA A 196 -16.71 -8.92 0.32
N GLY A 197 -16.00 -7.83 0.58
CA GLY A 197 -16.23 -6.95 1.73
C GLY A 197 -15.10 -5.94 1.91
N ALA A 198 -15.39 -4.84 2.61
CA ALA A 198 -14.42 -3.82 2.97
C ALA A 198 -14.67 -3.29 4.37
N GLU A 199 -13.59 -2.95 5.06
CA GLU A 199 -13.56 -2.34 6.39
C GLU A 199 -12.48 -1.29 6.46
N HIS A 200 -12.42 -0.50 7.53
CA HIS A 200 -11.26 0.32 7.84
C HIS A 200 -10.88 0.19 9.31
N LEU A 201 -9.59 0.34 9.57
CA LEU A 201 -9.02 0.41 10.90
C LEU A 201 -8.60 1.85 11.16
N VAL A 202 -8.86 2.37 12.36
CA VAL A 202 -8.36 3.65 12.83
C VAL A 202 -7.14 3.38 13.71
N LEU A 203 -6.04 4.04 13.41
CA LEU A 203 -4.75 3.92 14.08
C LEU A 203 -4.48 5.21 14.86
N PRO A 204 -4.68 5.23 16.18
CA PRO A 204 -4.32 6.40 16.98
C PRO A 204 -2.80 6.50 17.12
N VAL A 205 -2.25 7.67 16.80
CA VAL A 205 -0.82 7.98 16.92
C VAL A 205 -0.67 9.25 17.75
N GLU A 206 0.26 9.24 18.70
CA GLU A 206 0.65 10.44 19.45
C GLU A 206 1.98 10.96 18.92
N ARG A 207 2.00 12.23 18.46
CA ARG A 207 3.20 12.89 17.97
C ARG A 207 3.24 14.32 18.49
N ASP A 208 4.34 14.73 19.08
CA ASP A 208 4.54 16.09 19.66
C ASP A 208 3.42 16.51 20.62
N GLY A 209 2.95 15.56 21.46
CA GLY A 209 1.87 15.79 22.42
C GLY A 209 0.47 16.00 21.80
N ARG A 210 0.33 15.68 20.50
CA ARG A 210 -0.94 15.72 19.77
C ARG A 210 -1.35 14.31 19.37
N ARG A 211 -2.64 14.06 19.39
CA ARG A 211 -3.23 12.80 18.90
C ARG A 211 -3.73 12.98 17.47
N TYR A 212 -3.32 12.05 16.62
CA TYR A 212 -3.75 11.91 15.22
C TYR A 212 -4.49 10.59 15.06
N GLU A 213 -5.38 10.52 14.09
CA GLU A 213 -6.10 9.30 13.73
C GLU A 213 -5.79 8.99 12.26
N TYR A 214 -4.84 8.10 12.03
CA TYR A 214 -4.58 7.51 10.72
C TYR A 214 -5.55 6.37 10.46
N ALA A 215 -5.63 5.90 9.22
CA ALA A 215 -6.50 4.80 8.88
C ALA A 215 -5.89 3.87 7.83
N ILE A 216 -6.36 2.62 7.85
CA ILE A 216 -6.12 1.64 6.78
C ILE A 216 -7.49 1.21 6.26
N ALA A 217 -7.79 1.48 4.97
CA ALA A 217 -8.92 0.88 4.31
C ALA A 217 -8.51 -0.50 3.78
N LEU A 218 -9.32 -1.51 4.06
CA LEU A 218 -9.07 -2.91 3.70
C LEU A 218 -10.22 -3.42 2.84
N ALA A 219 -9.91 -4.12 1.75
CA ALA A 219 -10.90 -4.79 0.93
C ALA A 219 -10.40 -6.18 0.52
N ARG A 220 -11.29 -7.17 0.46
CA ARG A 220 -10.97 -8.52 0.03
C ARG A 220 -11.61 -8.79 -1.34
N ARG A 221 -10.82 -9.29 -2.29
CA ARG A 221 -11.34 -9.79 -3.55
C ARG A 221 -12.18 -11.04 -3.32
N ALA A 222 -13.34 -11.16 -3.98
CA ALA A 222 -14.19 -12.34 -3.90
C ALA A 222 -13.45 -13.61 -4.34
N GLY A 223 -13.69 -14.71 -3.64
CA GLY A 223 -13.20 -16.03 -4.00
C GLY A 223 -13.98 -16.61 -5.19
N VAL A 224 -13.44 -17.65 -5.80
CA VAL A 224 -14.10 -18.33 -6.95
C VAL A 224 -15.46 -18.94 -6.56
N THR A 225 -15.70 -19.20 -5.26
CA THR A 225 -16.92 -19.83 -4.74
C THR A 225 -18.01 -18.84 -4.32
N ASP A 226 -17.66 -17.56 -4.12
CA ASP A 226 -18.62 -16.56 -3.64
C ASP A 226 -19.67 -16.15 -4.70
N GLY A 227 -19.51 -16.58 -5.95
CA GLY A 227 -20.42 -16.28 -7.06
C GLY A 227 -21.42 -17.40 -7.43
N ALA A 228 -21.30 -18.59 -6.83
CA ALA A 228 -22.12 -19.74 -7.25
C ALA A 228 -23.49 -19.85 -6.56
N ASP A 229 -23.73 -19.11 -5.48
CA ASP A 229 -24.97 -19.24 -4.69
C ASP A 229 -26.08 -18.23 -5.07
N ALA A 230 -25.81 -17.30 -5.99
CA ALA A 230 -26.77 -16.27 -6.38
C ALA A 230 -27.70 -16.65 -7.57
N ALA A 231 -27.52 -17.82 -8.19
CA ALA A 231 -28.31 -18.23 -9.36
C ALA A 231 -28.84 -19.68 -9.25
N SER A 232 -29.73 -19.95 -8.30
CA SER A 232 -30.65 -21.10 -8.41
C SER A 232 -32.02 -20.61 -8.80
N PRO A 233 -32.43 -20.71 -10.08
CA PRO A 233 -33.81 -20.54 -10.44
C PRO A 233 -34.61 -21.72 -9.91
N GLY A 234 -35.60 -21.44 -9.04
CA GLY A 234 -36.52 -22.40 -8.46
C GLY A 234 -37.07 -23.38 -9.47
N ARG A 235 -36.78 -24.66 -9.33
CA ARG A 235 -37.47 -25.75 -10.04
C ARG A 235 -38.94 -25.74 -9.63
N ARG A 236 -39.80 -25.21 -10.50
CA ARG A 236 -41.24 -25.47 -10.43
C ARG A 236 -41.47 -26.98 -10.59
N ARG A 237 -42.01 -27.61 -9.56
CA ARG A 237 -42.56 -28.96 -9.66
C ARG A 237 -43.80 -28.91 -10.61
N PRO A 238 -43.94 -29.82 -11.58
CA PRO A 238 -45.21 -29.96 -12.31
C PRO A 238 -46.24 -30.62 -11.38
N ALA A 239 -47.45 -30.05 -11.36
CA ALA A 239 -48.62 -30.64 -10.72
C ALA A 239 -48.99 -31.90 -11.48
N GLY A 240 -48.98 -33.03 -10.79
CA GLY A 240 -49.50 -34.29 -11.30
C GLY A 240 -51.02 -34.31 -11.24
N ARG A 241 -51.58 -34.88 -12.27
CA ARG A 241 -52.95 -35.42 -12.29
C ARG A 241 -52.93 -36.84 -11.72
#